data_469e78146854301d5aa66cf134c00f65
#
_entry.id   469e78146854301d5aa66cf134c00f65
#
_cell.length_a   1.000
_cell.length_b   1.000
_cell.length_c   1.000
_cell.angle_alpha   90.00
_cell.angle_beta   90.00
_cell.angle_gamma   90.00
#
_symmetry.space_group_name_H-M   'P 1'
#
loop_
_entity.id
_entity.type
_entity.pdbx_description
1 polymer ?
#
loop_
_entity_poly.entity_id
_entity_poly.type
_entity_poly.pdbx_seq_one_letter_code
_entity_poly.pdbx_strand_id
1 'polypeptide(L)'
;MFKDWNEHTALVKKSFGEMGKKHPKMLQAYGALDQAAAAEALDAKTRELIAIAVAVTTRCESCISVHTAAAVKAGATEGEIAGALATAISLNAGAAYTYALRAFEAAESQG
;
A
#
# COMPACT_ATOMS: atom_id res chain seq x y z
N MET A 1 -9.79 -10.91 12.78
CA MET A 1 -10.59 -11.67 11.83
C MET A 1 -9.75 -12.32 10.75
N PHE A 2 -9.11 -11.55 9.87
CA PHE A 2 -8.20 -12.14 8.89
C PHE A 2 -6.89 -12.59 9.54
N LYS A 3 -6.39 -11.81 10.49
CA LYS A 3 -5.18 -12.12 11.27
C LYS A 3 -5.07 -11.19 12.47
N ASP A 4 -4.15 -11.47 13.37
CA ASP A 4 -3.77 -10.53 14.45
C ASP A 4 -2.85 -9.46 13.84
N TRP A 5 -3.41 -8.31 13.55
CA TRP A 5 -2.71 -7.23 12.84
C TRP A 5 -1.59 -6.61 13.68
N ASN A 6 -1.76 -6.54 15.01
CA ASN A 6 -0.72 -6.02 15.88
C ASN A 6 0.50 -6.94 15.90
N GLU A 7 0.25 -8.25 15.99
CA GLU A 7 1.31 -9.24 15.91
C GLU A 7 1.99 -9.20 14.55
N HIS A 8 1.20 -9.09 13.47
CA HIS A 8 1.73 -9.01 12.12
C HIS A 8 2.64 -7.78 11.95
N THR A 9 2.21 -6.62 12.44
CA THR A 9 3.04 -5.40 12.42
C THR A 9 4.37 -5.61 13.13
N ALA A 10 4.35 -6.25 14.30
CA ALA A 10 5.57 -6.54 15.05
C ALA A 10 6.51 -7.47 14.27
N LEU A 11 5.95 -8.50 13.63
CA LEU A 11 6.73 -9.44 12.80
C LEU A 11 7.35 -8.75 11.59
N VAL A 12 6.63 -7.84 10.95
CA VAL A 12 7.15 -7.06 9.81
C VAL A 12 8.37 -6.24 10.26
N LYS A 13 8.25 -5.52 11.36
CA LYS A 13 9.35 -4.71 11.90
C LYS A 13 10.56 -5.57 12.26
N LYS A 14 10.31 -6.72 12.87
CA LYS A 14 11.38 -7.68 13.17
C LYS A 14 12.06 -8.17 11.89
N SER A 15 11.29 -8.46 10.84
CA SER A 15 11.83 -8.92 9.56
C SER A 15 12.73 -7.86 8.90
N PHE A 16 12.35 -6.59 8.97
CA PHE A 16 13.22 -5.50 8.52
C PHE A 16 14.53 -5.46 9.31
N GLY A 17 14.47 -5.68 10.62
CA GLY A 17 15.65 -5.78 11.46
C GLY A 17 16.58 -6.93 11.05
N GLU A 18 16.00 -8.07 10.66
CA GLU A 18 16.77 -9.21 10.16
C GLU A 18 17.50 -8.88 8.86
N MET A 19 16.83 -8.19 7.93
CA MET A 19 17.48 -7.71 6.71
C MET A 19 18.61 -6.74 7.04
N GLY A 20 18.39 -5.86 8.03
CA GLY A 20 19.43 -4.92 8.46
C GLY A 20 20.69 -5.60 9.01
N LYS A 21 20.55 -6.75 9.67
CA LYS A 21 21.68 -7.55 10.13
C LYS A 21 22.41 -8.25 8.99
N LYS A 22 21.67 -8.78 8.03
CA LYS A 22 22.20 -9.57 6.93
C LYS A 22 22.72 -8.72 5.78
N HIS A 23 22.06 -7.59 5.51
CA HIS A 23 22.42 -6.72 4.40
C HIS A 23 22.10 -5.26 4.76
N PRO A 24 22.95 -4.63 5.60
CA PRO A 24 22.64 -3.30 6.15
C PRO A 24 22.47 -2.22 5.09
N LYS A 25 23.22 -2.29 3.98
CA LYS A 25 23.11 -1.29 2.92
C LYS A 25 21.74 -1.29 2.22
N MET A 26 21.11 -2.45 2.09
CA MET A 26 19.77 -2.54 1.53
C MET A 26 18.74 -1.87 2.44
N LEU A 27 18.81 -2.13 3.74
CA LEU A 27 17.90 -1.49 4.68
C LEU A 27 18.10 0.02 4.72
N GLN A 28 19.35 0.48 4.68
CA GLN A 28 19.67 1.91 4.63
C GLN A 28 19.13 2.57 3.36
N ALA A 29 19.29 1.92 2.21
CA ALA A 29 18.78 2.43 0.94
C ALA A 29 17.26 2.52 0.94
N TYR A 30 16.58 1.50 1.46
CA TYR A 30 15.13 1.51 1.59
C TYR A 30 14.67 2.62 2.53
N GLY A 31 15.34 2.79 3.67
CA GLY A 31 15.04 3.87 4.61
C GLY A 31 15.18 5.24 3.98
N ALA A 32 16.22 5.45 3.18
CA ALA A 32 16.43 6.70 2.46
C ALA A 32 15.32 6.96 1.43
N LEU A 33 14.89 5.90 0.72
CA LEU A 33 13.77 6.00 -0.22
C LEU A 33 12.48 6.38 0.50
N ASP A 34 12.20 5.74 1.63
CA ASP A 34 10.99 6.01 2.42
C ASP A 34 10.99 7.45 2.95
N GLN A 35 12.14 7.94 3.44
CA GLN A 35 12.28 9.31 3.89
C GLN A 35 12.09 10.32 2.75
N ALA A 36 12.62 10.02 1.58
CA ALA A 36 12.43 10.87 0.40
C ALA A 36 10.96 10.93 0.00
N ALA A 37 10.26 9.82 0.08
CA ALA A 37 8.83 9.76 -0.21
C ALA A 37 7.99 10.51 0.82
N ALA A 38 8.47 10.61 2.06
CA ALA A 38 7.81 11.34 3.14
C ALA A 38 8.05 12.86 3.09
N ALA A 39 8.55 13.38 1.96
CA ALA A 39 8.82 14.78 1.79
C ALA A 39 7.56 15.65 1.96
N GLU A 40 7.77 16.90 2.21
CA GLU A 40 6.90 17.90 2.86
C GLU A 40 5.54 18.22 2.21
N ALA A 41 5.28 17.77 0.97
CA ALA A 41 4.11 18.20 0.20
C ALA A 41 2.78 17.65 0.75
N LEU A 42 2.81 16.51 1.43
CA LEU A 42 1.61 15.88 1.99
C LEU A 42 1.76 15.71 3.50
N ASP A 43 0.67 15.92 4.23
CA ASP A 43 0.68 15.64 5.66
C ASP A 43 0.71 14.12 5.91
N ALA A 44 1.03 13.73 7.13
CA ALA A 44 1.19 12.33 7.50
C ALA A 44 -0.08 11.53 7.27
N LYS A 45 -1.24 12.06 7.60
CA LYS A 45 -2.52 11.37 7.44
C LYS A 45 -2.81 11.10 5.96
N THR A 46 -2.67 12.11 5.11
CA THR A 46 -2.91 11.99 3.67
C THR A 46 -1.94 10.98 3.05
N ARG A 47 -0.66 11.06 3.42
CA ARG A 47 0.34 10.11 2.95
C ARG A 47 -0.03 8.67 3.32
N GLU A 48 -0.45 8.44 4.55
CA GLU A 48 -0.80 7.10 5.00
C GLU A 48 -2.09 6.57 4.36
N LEU A 49 -3.06 7.44 4.07
CA LEU A 49 -4.27 7.05 3.33
C LEU A 49 -3.92 6.63 1.90
N ILE A 50 -3.01 7.33 1.25
CA ILE A 50 -2.50 6.94 -0.07
C ILE A 50 -1.78 5.59 0.03
N ALA A 51 -0.95 5.42 1.07
CA ALA A 51 -0.23 4.16 1.30
C ALA A 51 -1.18 2.98 1.44
N ILE A 52 -2.28 3.14 2.17
CA ILE A 52 -3.31 2.10 2.32
C ILE A 52 -3.92 1.75 0.95
N ALA A 53 -4.27 2.75 0.15
CA ALA A 53 -4.84 2.54 -1.18
C ALA A 53 -3.88 1.75 -2.09
N VAL A 54 -2.60 2.09 -2.06
CA VAL A 54 -1.57 1.35 -2.79
C VAL A 54 -1.40 -0.06 -2.24
N ALA A 55 -1.39 -0.19 -0.92
CA ALA A 55 -1.19 -1.47 -0.24
C ALA A 55 -2.26 -2.51 -0.63
N VAL A 56 -3.53 -2.11 -0.65
CA VAL A 56 -4.61 -3.03 -1.03
C VAL A 56 -4.56 -3.37 -2.52
N THR A 57 -4.16 -2.44 -3.36
CA THR A 57 -4.01 -2.64 -4.79
C THR A 57 -2.89 -3.65 -5.10
N THR A 58 -1.77 -3.53 -4.41
CA THR A 58 -0.62 -4.43 -4.58
C THR A 58 -0.75 -5.71 -3.75
N ARG A 59 -1.79 -5.82 -2.93
CA ARG A 59 -2.05 -6.97 -2.05
C ARG A 59 -0.90 -7.24 -1.09
N CYS A 60 -0.38 -6.17 -0.50
CA CYS A 60 0.72 -6.23 0.44
C CYS A 60 0.19 -6.24 1.87
N GLU A 61 0.08 -7.40 2.48
CA GLU A 61 -0.42 -7.51 3.86
C GLU A 61 0.45 -6.76 4.86
N SER A 62 1.76 -6.80 4.68
CA SER A 62 2.70 -6.05 5.52
C SER A 62 2.44 -4.55 5.43
N CYS A 63 2.22 -4.04 4.23
CA CYS A 63 1.91 -2.63 4.01
C CYS A 63 0.56 -2.26 4.62
N ILE A 64 -0.45 -3.12 4.46
CA ILE A 64 -1.77 -2.91 5.07
C ILE A 64 -1.60 -2.77 6.59
N SER A 65 -0.89 -3.70 7.22
CA SER A 65 -0.70 -3.71 8.67
C SER A 65 0.01 -2.43 9.15
N VAL A 66 1.16 -2.13 8.56
CA VAL A 66 2.01 -1.01 8.99
C VAL A 66 1.34 0.33 8.72
N HIS A 67 0.80 0.51 7.53
CA HIS A 67 0.27 1.83 7.12
C HIS A 67 -1.13 2.09 7.65
N THR A 68 -1.94 1.07 7.93
CA THR A 68 -3.20 1.26 8.64
C THR A 68 -2.94 1.72 10.08
N ALA A 69 -1.99 1.09 10.77
CA ALA A 69 -1.59 1.53 12.10
C ALA A 69 -1.08 2.98 12.10
N ALA A 70 -0.26 3.32 11.12
CA ALA A 70 0.28 4.69 10.97
C ALA A 70 -0.82 5.70 10.65
N ALA A 71 -1.80 5.34 9.82
CA ALA A 71 -2.93 6.20 9.49
C ALA A 71 -3.77 6.51 10.73
N VAL A 72 -4.09 5.50 11.52
CA VAL A 72 -4.84 5.67 12.77
C VAL A 72 -4.07 6.56 13.73
N LYS A 73 -2.77 6.35 13.87
CA LYS A 73 -1.91 7.17 14.72
C LYS A 73 -1.87 8.62 14.24
N ALA A 74 -1.94 8.85 12.93
CA ALA A 74 -1.97 10.19 12.33
C ALA A 74 -3.36 10.85 12.39
N GLY A 75 -4.35 10.18 12.99
CA GLY A 75 -5.68 10.72 13.19
C GLY A 75 -6.70 10.41 12.10
N ALA A 76 -6.43 9.44 11.23
CA ALA A 76 -7.38 9.03 10.22
C ALA A 76 -8.62 8.39 10.85
N THR A 77 -9.79 8.82 10.40
CA THR A 77 -11.07 8.24 10.82
C THR A 77 -11.38 7.01 9.99
N GLU A 78 -12.30 6.18 10.47
CA GLU A 78 -12.80 5.04 9.69
C GLU A 78 -13.40 5.50 8.37
N GLY A 79 -14.11 6.64 8.36
CA GLY A 79 -14.67 7.23 7.14
C GLY A 79 -13.62 7.63 6.14
N GLU A 80 -12.51 8.20 6.60
CA GLU A 80 -11.39 8.58 5.73
C GLU A 80 -10.69 7.35 5.15
N ILE A 81 -10.50 6.33 5.95
CA ILE A 81 -9.94 5.06 5.47
C ILE A 81 -10.88 4.43 4.44
N ALA A 82 -12.18 4.39 4.73
CA ALA A 82 -13.18 3.88 3.78
C ALA A 82 -13.16 4.65 2.45
N GLY A 83 -12.99 5.97 2.52
CA GLY A 83 -12.87 6.82 1.33
C GLY A 83 -11.64 6.49 0.48
N ALA A 84 -10.51 6.27 1.11
CA ALA A 84 -9.28 5.86 0.43
C ALA A 84 -9.46 4.50 -0.25
N LEU A 85 -10.09 3.55 0.45
CA LEU A 85 -10.37 2.23 -0.09
C LEU A 85 -11.37 2.28 -1.26
N ALA A 86 -12.42 3.09 -1.13
CA ALA A 86 -13.40 3.27 -2.20
C ALA A 86 -12.74 3.82 -3.47
N THR A 87 -11.84 4.78 -3.31
CA THR A 87 -11.07 5.35 -4.43
C THR A 87 -10.18 4.27 -5.07
N ALA A 88 -9.48 3.49 -4.27
CA ALA A 88 -8.64 2.40 -4.77
C ALA A 88 -9.47 1.39 -5.57
N ILE A 89 -10.62 0.97 -5.04
CA ILE A 89 -11.51 0.02 -5.71
C ILE A 89 -12.00 0.60 -7.04
N SER A 90 -12.45 1.84 -7.05
CA SER A 90 -12.96 2.50 -8.25
C SER A 90 -11.90 2.60 -9.33
N LEU A 91 -10.70 3.03 -8.98
CA LEU A 91 -9.59 3.18 -9.94
C LEU A 91 -9.11 1.82 -10.46
N ASN A 92 -9.06 0.81 -9.59
CA ASN A 92 -8.70 -0.54 -10.01
C ASN A 92 -9.75 -1.14 -10.95
N ALA A 93 -11.03 -0.90 -10.67
CA ALA A 93 -12.11 -1.33 -11.55
C ALA A 93 -12.03 -0.62 -12.90
N GLY A 94 -11.76 0.68 -12.90
CA GLY A 94 -11.58 1.45 -14.13
C GLY A 94 -10.40 0.93 -14.95
N ALA A 95 -9.30 0.64 -14.31
CA ALA A 95 -8.12 0.08 -14.98
C ALA A 95 -8.44 -1.29 -15.60
N ALA A 96 -9.14 -2.15 -14.87
CA ALA A 96 -9.56 -3.45 -15.39
C ALA A 96 -10.52 -3.29 -16.57
N TYR A 97 -11.47 -2.39 -16.47
CA TYR A 97 -12.45 -2.13 -17.51
C TYR A 97 -11.77 -1.70 -18.82
N THR A 98 -10.92 -0.70 -18.75
CA THR A 98 -10.26 -0.17 -19.96
C THR A 98 -9.29 -1.19 -20.56
N TYR A 99 -8.56 -1.91 -19.75
CA TYR A 99 -7.64 -2.92 -20.22
C TYR A 99 -8.37 -4.11 -20.86
N ALA A 100 -9.56 -4.44 -20.33
CA ALA A 100 -10.39 -5.53 -20.83
C ALA A 100 -10.82 -5.33 -22.30
N LEU A 101 -10.90 -4.07 -22.75
CA LEU A 101 -11.29 -3.77 -24.13
C LEU A 101 -10.32 -4.36 -25.16
N ARG A 102 -9.10 -4.65 -24.76
CA ARG A 102 -8.10 -5.33 -25.59
C ARG A 102 -8.55 -6.72 -26.05
N ALA A 103 -9.41 -7.36 -25.24
CA ALA A 103 -9.95 -8.68 -25.60
C ALA A 103 -10.86 -8.62 -26.84
N PHE A 104 -11.63 -7.55 -27.02
CA PHE A 104 -12.43 -7.35 -28.22
C PHE A 104 -11.55 -7.19 -29.45
N GLU A 105 -10.48 -6.42 -29.33
CA GLU A 105 -9.50 -6.25 -30.41
C GLU A 105 -8.82 -7.57 -30.77
N ALA A 106 -8.44 -8.34 -29.76
CA ALA A 106 -7.84 -9.66 -29.97
C ALA A 106 -8.82 -10.62 -30.66
N ALA A 107 -10.10 -10.60 -30.28
CA ALA A 107 -11.14 -11.44 -30.87
C ALA A 107 -11.33 -11.11 -32.36
N GLU A 108 -11.32 -9.84 -32.74
CA GLU A 108 -11.40 -9.42 -34.15
C GLU A 108 -10.25 -9.99 -34.97
N SER A 109 -9.04 -10.02 -34.40
CA SER A 109 -7.85 -10.57 -35.08
C SER A 109 -7.96 -12.07 -35.33
N GLN A 110 -8.73 -12.80 -34.53
CA GLN A 110 -8.90 -14.26 -34.65
C GLN A 110 -10.03 -14.64 -35.60
N GLY A 111 -10.90 -13.71 -35.86
CA GLY A 111 -12.08 -13.93 -36.73
C GLY A 111 -11.87 -13.49 -38.12
#